data_483db0d0b9482bc1dd3ae9c2f0ac105a
#
_entry.id   483db0d0b9482bc1dd3ae9c2f0ac105a
#
_cell.length_a   1.000
_cell.length_b   1.000
_cell.length_c   1.000
_cell.angle_alpha   90.00
_cell.angle_beta   90.00
_cell.angle_gamma   90.00
#
_symmetry.space_group_name_H-M   'P 1'
#
loop_
_entity.id
_entity.type
_entity.pdbx_description
1 polymer ?
#
loop_
_entity_poly.entity_id
_entity_poly.type
_entity_poly.pdbx_seq_one_letter_code
_entity_poly.pdbx_strand_id
1 'polypeptide(L)'
;VETVAPFKEAIDAIKEAGGEAYKLCYQCGMCDTVCPWNRVRDFSMRRIVRQAAFGLPEIEGEDIWRCTTCGSCPQACPRGVGTMDVTVSFRRIASEAGIFPPPIHTTSVNLGAEGNPLGEPRSQRGDWAKEHSVKPFTEGMEILYFPGCYPSYDPRLKKVAAATANILNRAGVDFGILGEKENCCGESIRKAGDEELFKRLAKENIKAFIDNGVKKILVSSPHCYHTFTNEYPEFRANFEVIHMSQYLLELINAGRLKLTNEYKKKITYHDPCYLGRHNGIYDEPREVLKQVPGLELIEMEEAREDSLCCGGGGGRIWMETPKGERFSDLRLQQARGVGAEVLVTACPYCIMNFEDSRLSLEDSEAIEVKDITEIIQEAIGEEKPDKDGA
;
A
#
# COMPACT_ATOMS: atom_id res chain seq x y z
N VAL A 1 13.45 36.57 24.48
CA VAL A 1 12.75 36.06 23.29
C VAL A 1 13.84 35.72 22.27
N GLU A 2 14.09 34.47 22.06
CA GLU A 2 15.03 34.02 21.02
C GLU A 2 14.43 34.37 19.64
N THR A 3 15.15 35.19 18.87
CA THR A 3 14.73 35.57 17.52
C THR A 3 15.17 34.49 16.57
N VAL A 4 14.23 33.79 15.97
CA VAL A 4 14.48 32.80 14.91
C VAL A 4 14.58 33.56 13.60
N ALA A 5 15.78 33.51 12.95
CA ALA A 5 15.97 34.03 11.61
C ALA A 5 15.74 32.89 10.59
N PRO A 6 15.10 33.17 9.42
CA PRO A 6 14.99 32.19 8.36
C PRO A 6 16.37 31.78 7.85
N PHE A 7 16.60 30.46 7.69
CA PHE A 7 17.83 29.93 7.16
C PHE A 7 17.64 29.60 5.66
N LYS A 8 18.15 30.47 4.81
CA LYS A 8 17.87 30.45 3.37
C LYS A 8 18.38 29.17 2.69
N GLU A 9 19.56 28.71 3.05
CA GLU A 9 20.17 27.52 2.48
C GLU A 9 19.31 26.28 2.75
N ALA A 10 18.74 26.14 3.93
CA ALA A 10 17.81 25.06 4.25
C ALA A 10 16.50 25.19 3.46
N ILE A 11 15.98 26.40 3.28
CA ILE A 11 14.79 26.67 2.46
C ILE A 11 15.03 26.25 1.00
N ASP A 12 16.19 26.60 0.45
CA ASP A 12 16.56 26.24 -0.92
C ASP A 12 16.75 24.72 -1.05
N ALA A 13 17.40 24.06 -0.10
CA ALA A 13 17.51 22.58 -0.07
C ALA A 13 16.15 21.89 -0.02
N ILE A 14 15.22 22.36 0.82
CA ILE A 14 13.85 21.82 0.90
C ILE A 14 13.12 21.95 -0.45
N LYS A 15 13.29 23.09 -1.11
CA LYS A 15 12.72 23.34 -2.44
C LYS A 15 13.31 22.40 -3.49
N GLU A 16 14.63 22.24 -3.53
CA GLU A 16 15.33 21.33 -4.45
C GLU A 16 14.93 19.88 -4.21
N ALA A 17 14.71 19.51 -2.95
CA ALA A 17 14.20 18.20 -2.58
C ALA A 17 12.70 17.98 -2.90
N GLY A 18 12.00 18.96 -3.50
CA GLY A 18 10.60 18.85 -3.93
C GLY A 18 9.57 19.38 -2.94
N GLY A 19 9.98 20.05 -1.86
CA GLY A 19 9.08 20.60 -0.83
C GLY A 19 8.51 21.98 -1.13
N GLU A 20 8.64 22.54 -2.35
CA GLU A 20 8.28 23.93 -2.69
C GLU A 20 6.84 24.31 -2.35
N ALA A 21 5.92 23.36 -2.24
CA ALA A 21 4.51 23.58 -1.94
C ALA A 21 4.27 24.30 -0.59
N TYR A 22 5.24 24.34 0.33
CA TYR A 22 5.14 25.09 1.59
C TYR A 22 4.76 26.57 1.38
N LYS A 23 5.14 27.17 0.25
CA LYS A 23 4.85 28.58 -0.09
C LYS A 23 3.35 28.89 -0.18
N LEU A 24 2.53 27.90 -0.45
CA LEU A 24 1.08 28.07 -0.55
C LEU A 24 0.39 28.07 0.82
N CYS A 25 1.08 27.68 1.88
CA CYS A 25 0.50 27.47 3.20
C CYS A 25 0.25 28.78 3.95
N TYR A 26 -1.01 29.05 4.30
CA TYR A 26 -1.39 30.16 5.17
C TYR A 26 -1.68 29.74 6.63
N GLN A 27 -1.25 28.55 7.03
CA GLN A 27 -1.26 28.09 8.42
C GLN A 27 -2.65 27.91 9.05
N CYS A 28 -3.69 27.53 8.28
CA CYS A 28 -5.06 27.36 8.78
C CYS A 28 -5.24 26.19 9.78
N GLY A 29 -4.37 25.15 9.73
CA GLY A 29 -4.45 24.00 10.63
C GLY A 29 -5.34 22.85 10.14
N MET A 30 -6.01 22.95 8.99
CA MET A 30 -6.87 21.87 8.48
C MET A 30 -6.14 20.53 8.35
N CYS A 31 -4.87 20.55 7.96
CA CYS A 31 -4.04 19.35 7.89
C CYS A 31 -3.84 18.65 9.25
N ASP A 32 -3.86 19.39 10.35
CA ASP A 32 -3.75 18.81 11.70
C ASP A 32 -5.07 18.14 12.10
N THR A 33 -6.22 18.74 11.77
CA THR A 33 -7.54 18.20 12.16
C THR A 33 -7.86 16.85 11.51
N VAL A 34 -7.37 16.61 10.29
CA VAL A 34 -7.62 15.36 9.56
C VAL A 34 -6.49 14.32 9.72
N CYS A 35 -5.39 14.70 10.39
CA CYS A 35 -4.28 13.78 10.55
C CYS A 35 -4.61 12.67 11.56
N PRO A 36 -4.47 11.38 11.18
CA PRO A 36 -4.74 10.27 12.09
C PRO A 36 -3.94 10.32 13.40
N TRP A 37 -2.72 10.87 13.38
CA TRP A 37 -1.90 11.02 14.58
C TRP A 37 -2.59 11.83 15.68
N ASN A 38 -3.37 12.83 15.33
CA ASN A 38 -4.08 13.68 16.32
C ASN A 38 -5.24 12.96 17.03
N ARG A 39 -5.52 11.71 16.67
CA ARG A 39 -6.47 10.85 17.42
C ARG A 39 -5.80 10.09 18.55
N VAL A 40 -4.50 9.96 18.53
CA VAL A 40 -3.73 9.10 19.46
C VAL A 40 -2.62 9.86 20.18
N ARG A 41 -2.16 11.00 19.64
CA ARG A 41 -1.13 11.86 20.24
C ARG A 41 -1.10 13.23 19.59
N ASP A 42 -0.44 14.19 20.23
CA ASP A 42 -0.17 15.49 19.63
C ASP A 42 0.79 15.36 18.45
N PHE A 43 0.35 15.85 17.28
CA PHE A 43 1.14 15.90 16.06
C PHE A 43 0.70 17.09 15.20
N SER A 44 1.64 17.82 14.60
CA SER A 44 1.31 18.98 13.77
C SER A 44 2.01 18.97 12.42
N MET A 45 1.29 18.57 11.39
CA MET A 45 1.70 18.71 9.99
C MET A 45 1.90 20.20 9.64
N ARG A 46 1.05 21.07 10.16
CA ARG A 46 1.18 22.54 10.01
C ARG A 46 2.53 23.03 10.51
N ARG A 47 3.02 22.51 11.65
CA ARG A 47 4.34 22.85 12.20
C ARG A 47 5.45 22.43 11.23
N ILE A 48 5.41 21.23 10.66
CA ILE A 48 6.39 20.74 9.68
C ILE A 48 6.43 21.67 8.46
N VAL A 49 5.27 22.05 7.90
CA VAL A 49 5.21 22.98 6.77
C VAL A 49 5.74 24.37 7.13
N ARG A 50 5.51 24.83 8.38
CA ARG A 50 6.07 26.09 8.86
C ARG A 50 7.59 26.03 9.00
N GLN A 51 8.12 24.92 9.51
CA GLN A 51 9.56 24.69 9.61
C GLN A 51 10.23 24.75 8.23
N ALA A 52 9.60 24.14 7.21
CA ALA A 52 10.05 24.24 5.83
C ALA A 52 10.09 25.70 5.34
N ALA A 53 9.05 26.49 5.63
CA ALA A 53 8.95 27.88 5.21
C ALA A 53 10.02 28.80 5.83
N PHE A 54 10.51 28.45 7.00
CA PHE A 54 11.54 29.23 7.73
C PHE A 54 12.93 28.59 7.68
N GLY A 55 13.08 27.40 7.09
CA GLY A 55 14.35 26.66 7.07
C GLY A 55 14.84 26.31 8.48
N LEU A 56 13.95 25.90 9.38
CA LEU A 56 14.31 25.59 10.76
C LEU A 56 14.97 24.22 10.83
N PRO A 57 16.07 24.05 11.59
CA PRO A 57 16.86 22.83 11.67
C PRO A 57 16.24 21.81 12.63
N GLU A 58 15.08 21.25 12.29
CA GLU A 58 14.49 20.11 13.02
C GLU A 58 14.39 18.85 12.14
N ILE A 59 15.34 18.70 11.21
CA ILE A 59 15.45 17.53 10.31
C ILE A 59 15.65 16.24 11.12
N GLU A 60 16.30 16.33 12.29
CA GLU A 60 16.55 15.21 13.20
C GLU A 60 15.32 14.84 14.04
N GLY A 61 14.27 15.64 13.99
CA GLY A 61 13.05 15.43 14.79
C GLY A 61 12.29 14.18 14.33
N GLU A 62 11.77 13.41 15.30
CA GLU A 62 10.97 12.21 15.03
C GLU A 62 9.70 12.49 14.19
N ASP A 63 9.16 13.70 14.24
CA ASP A 63 7.87 14.04 13.64
C ASP A 63 7.87 13.87 12.13
N ILE A 64 8.97 14.15 11.43
CA ILE A 64 9.03 13.91 9.98
C ILE A 64 8.86 12.42 9.63
N TRP A 65 9.31 11.50 10.52
CA TRP A 65 9.22 10.05 10.33
C TRP A 65 7.86 9.47 10.74
N ARG A 66 7.00 10.26 11.39
CA ARG A 66 5.65 9.83 11.77
C ARG A 66 4.67 9.85 10.61
N CYS A 67 4.86 10.71 9.61
CA CYS A 67 3.96 10.82 8.48
C CYS A 67 3.84 9.48 7.73
N THR A 68 2.61 8.95 7.64
CA THR A 68 2.27 7.71 6.94
C THR A 68 2.00 7.92 5.44
N THR A 69 2.19 9.13 4.93
CA THR A 69 1.88 9.51 3.53
C THR A 69 0.48 9.10 3.07
N CYS A 70 -0.51 9.10 3.97
CA CYS A 70 -1.86 8.60 3.69
C CYS A 70 -2.73 9.50 2.80
N GLY A 71 -2.33 10.73 2.52
CA GLY A 71 -3.05 11.63 1.62
C GLY A 71 -4.20 12.44 2.23
N SER A 72 -4.61 12.22 3.49
CA SER A 72 -5.74 12.96 4.09
C SER A 72 -5.50 14.47 4.17
N CYS A 73 -4.30 14.90 4.53
CA CYS A 73 -4.00 16.32 4.72
C CYS A 73 -3.90 17.14 3.41
N PRO A 74 -3.30 16.67 2.29
CA PRO A 74 -3.37 17.43 1.05
C PRO A 74 -4.78 17.45 0.46
N GLN A 75 -5.57 16.40 0.62
CA GLN A 75 -6.97 16.36 0.17
C GLN A 75 -7.83 17.41 0.91
N ALA A 76 -7.64 17.56 2.22
CA ALA A 76 -8.36 18.55 3.03
C ALA A 76 -7.81 19.97 2.90
N CYS A 77 -6.68 20.18 2.21
CA CYS A 77 -6.03 21.47 2.16
C CYS A 77 -6.74 22.44 1.20
N PRO A 78 -7.31 23.58 1.69
CA PRO A 78 -8.02 24.53 0.82
C PRO A 78 -7.10 25.29 -0.15
N ARG A 79 -5.78 25.15 0.00
CA ARG A 79 -4.77 25.75 -0.86
C ARG A 79 -4.03 24.76 -1.73
N GLY A 80 -4.37 23.47 -1.65
CA GLY A 80 -3.68 22.43 -2.42
C GLY A 80 -2.19 22.26 -2.04
N VAL A 81 -1.82 22.49 -0.78
CA VAL A 81 -0.45 22.26 -0.32
C VAL A 81 -0.16 20.76 -0.31
N GLY A 82 0.83 20.32 -1.06
CA GLY A 82 1.38 18.96 -0.99
C GLY A 82 2.13 18.74 0.32
N THR A 83 1.39 18.68 1.45
CA THR A 83 2.01 18.57 2.78
C THR A 83 2.86 17.31 2.95
N MET A 84 2.50 16.23 2.25
CA MET A 84 3.32 15.01 2.21
C MET A 84 4.65 15.26 1.52
N ASP A 85 4.65 15.98 0.39
CA ASP A 85 5.86 16.26 -0.39
C ASP A 85 6.83 17.10 0.42
N VAL A 86 6.30 18.06 1.21
CA VAL A 86 7.10 18.83 2.18
C VAL A 86 7.73 17.91 3.22
N THR A 87 7.01 16.92 3.74
CA THR A 87 7.56 15.96 4.71
C THR A 87 8.61 15.05 4.06
N VAL A 88 8.33 14.56 2.85
CA VAL A 88 9.26 13.71 2.11
C VAL A 88 10.52 14.47 1.72
N SER A 89 10.44 15.77 1.43
CA SER A 89 11.65 16.58 1.15
C SER A 89 12.58 16.66 2.35
N PHE A 90 12.07 16.80 3.57
CA PHE A 90 12.89 16.70 4.78
C PHE A 90 13.55 15.32 4.92
N ARG A 91 12.82 14.24 4.64
CA ARG A 91 13.36 12.89 4.68
C ARG A 91 14.44 12.66 3.63
N ARG A 92 14.32 13.24 2.43
CA ARG A 92 15.36 13.21 1.38
C ARG A 92 16.63 13.87 1.87
N ILE A 93 16.53 15.07 2.43
CA ILE A 93 17.69 15.79 2.98
C ILE A 93 18.33 14.98 4.11
N ALA A 94 17.54 14.42 5.03
CA ALA A 94 18.04 13.59 6.10
C ALA A 94 18.73 12.32 5.57
N SER A 95 18.14 11.68 4.55
CA SER A 95 18.71 10.51 3.88
C SER A 95 20.07 10.81 3.23
N GLU A 96 20.19 11.92 2.50
CA GLU A 96 21.44 12.37 1.90
C GLU A 96 22.53 12.65 2.95
N ALA A 97 22.12 13.11 4.13
CA ALA A 97 23.01 13.28 5.29
C ALA A 97 23.29 11.97 6.05
N GLY A 98 22.73 10.84 5.62
CA GLY A 98 22.88 9.55 6.32
C GLY A 98 22.06 9.44 7.61
N ILE A 99 21.09 10.31 7.81
CA ILE A 99 20.25 10.36 9.02
C ILE A 99 18.97 9.57 8.76
N PHE A 100 18.91 8.34 9.27
CA PHE A 100 17.75 7.47 9.21
C PHE A 100 17.39 6.93 10.60
N PRO A 101 16.12 6.70 10.89
CA PRO A 101 15.73 5.79 11.96
C PRO A 101 16.34 4.40 11.72
N PRO A 102 16.90 3.72 12.75
CA PRO A 102 17.57 2.44 12.57
C PRO A 102 16.78 1.38 11.78
N PRO A 103 15.43 1.21 11.96
CA PRO A 103 14.68 0.25 11.16
C PRO A 103 14.63 0.60 9.67
N ILE A 104 14.54 1.88 9.32
CA ILE A 104 14.57 2.33 7.92
C ILE A 104 15.95 2.11 7.31
N HIS A 105 17.01 2.38 8.06
CA HIS A 105 18.39 2.10 7.61
C HIS A 105 18.58 0.60 7.33
N THR A 106 18.17 -0.27 8.25
CA THR A 106 18.24 -1.74 8.05
C THR A 106 17.47 -2.15 6.79
N THR A 107 16.26 -1.60 6.60
CA THR A 107 15.44 -1.89 5.42
C THR A 107 16.09 -1.38 4.12
N SER A 108 16.74 -0.21 4.14
CA SER A 108 17.48 0.30 2.98
C SER A 108 18.62 -0.64 2.59
N VAL A 109 19.38 -1.15 3.57
CA VAL A 109 20.43 -2.17 3.36
C VAL A 109 19.86 -3.45 2.76
N ASN A 110 18.76 -3.98 3.32
CA ASN A 110 18.09 -5.19 2.82
C ASN A 110 17.60 -5.02 1.36
N LEU A 111 16.94 -3.90 1.08
CA LEU A 111 16.49 -3.57 -0.28
C LEU A 111 17.67 -3.46 -1.25
N GLY A 112 18.77 -2.90 -0.78
CA GLY A 112 19.99 -2.76 -1.56
C GLY A 112 20.65 -4.09 -1.90
N ALA A 113 20.64 -5.05 -0.98
CA ALA A 113 21.27 -6.35 -1.13
C ALA A 113 20.37 -7.38 -1.83
N GLU A 114 19.13 -7.53 -1.34
CA GLU A 114 18.23 -8.63 -1.71
C GLU A 114 17.01 -8.17 -2.54
N GLY A 115 16.85 -6.87 -2.79
CA GLY A 115 15.70 -6.33 -3.53
C GLY A 115 14.37 -6.44 -2.80
N ASN A 116 14.37 -6.75 -1.49
CA ASN A 116 13.18 -6.78 -0.65
C ASN A 116 13.44 -6.25 0.76
N PRO A 117 12.42 -5.69 1.44
CA PRO A 117 12.60 -5.03 2.74
C PRO A 117 12.87 -6.00 3.89
N LEU A 118 12.57 -7.29 3.72
CA LEU A 118 12.68 -8.31 4.76
C LEU A 118 14.10 -8.88 4.86
N GLY A 119 14.95 -8.63 3.85
CA GLY A 119 16.32 -9.19 3.78
C GLY A 119 16.33 -10.69 3.46
N GLU A 120 15.20 -11.23 2.99
CA GLU A 120 15.11 -12.62 2.58
C GLU A 120 15.85 -12.86 1.26
N PRO A 121 16.43 -14.04 1.04
CA PRO A 121 17.16 -14.32 -0.19
C PRO A 121 16.32 -14.08 -1.44
N ARG A 122 16.83 -13.30 -2.39
CA ARG A 122 16.16 -13.00 -3.66
C ARG A 122 15.74 -14.27 -4.43
N SER A 123 16.55 -15.32 -4.37
CA SER A 123 16.27 -16.63 -5.01
C SER A 123 14.98 -17.30 -4.53
N GLN A 124 14.52 -16.96 -3.30
CA GLN A 124 13.29 -17.52 -2.73
C GLN A 124 12.03 -16.73 -3.08
N ARG A 125 12.15 -15.59 -3.81
CA ARG A 125 11.01 -14.71 -4.11
C ARG A 125 9.87 -15.43 -4.85
N GLY A 126 10.20 -16.44 -5.65
CA GLY A 126 9.22 -17.23 -6.42
C GLY A 126 8.79 -18.53 -5.74
N ASP A 127 9.27 -18.87 -4.54
CA ASP A 127 9.03 -20.20 -3.94
C ASP A 127 7.56 -20.49 -3.67
N TRP A 128 6.79 -19.48 -3.25
CA TRP A 128 5.36 -19.60 -3.03
C TRP A 128 4.59 -20.09 -4.29
N ALA A 129 5.09 -19.76 -5.47
CA ALA A 129 4.42 -20.05 -6.74
C ALA A 129 4.48 -21.54 -7.13
N LYS A 130 5.46 -22.30 -6.60
CA LYS A 130 5.70 -23.69 -6.95
C LYS A 130 4.51 -24.61 -6.64
N GLU A 131 3.80 -24.32 -5.54
CA GLU A 131 2.65 -25.10 -5.08
C GLU A 131 1.33 -24.69 -5.73
N HIS A 132 1.30 -23.59 -6.52
CA HIS A 132 0.09 -22.97 -7.05
C HIS A 132 0.01 -22.96 -8.59
N SER A 133 0.79 -23.81 -9.26
CA SER A 133 0.81 -23.94 -10.72
C SER A 133 1.10 -22.62 -11.45
N VAL A 134 1.89 -21.72 -10.83
CA VAL A 134 2.29 -20.46 -11.43
C VAL A 134 3.56 -20.65 -12.24
N LYS A 135 3.53 -20.20 -13.49
CA LYS A 135 4.64 -20.31 -14.42
C LYS A 135 5.56 -19.08 -14.36
N PRO A 136 6.83 -19.21 -14.76
CA PRO A 136 7.62 -18.03 -15.12
C PRO A 136 6.93 -17.26 -16.25
N PHE A 137 6.94 -15.93 -16.15
CA PHE A 137 6.38 -15.08 -17.20
C PHE A 137 7.22 -15.19 -18.48
N THR A 138 6.54 -15.32 -19.60
CA THR A 138 7.14 -15.31 -20.95
C THR A 138 6.40 -14.31 -21.84
N GLU A 139 7.11 -13.74 -22.81
CA GLU A 139 6.52 -12.82 -23.79
C GLU A 139 5.32 -13.47 -24.49
N GLY A 140 4.22 -12.73 -24.59
CA GLY A 140 2.96 -13.19 -25.17
C GLY A 140 1.92 -13.63 -24.15
N MET A 141 2.27 -13.85 -22.88
CA MET A 141 1.29 -14.04 -21.81
C MET A 141 0.40 -12.81 -21.64
N GLU A 142 -0.85 -13.03 -21.21
CA GLU A 142 -1.85 -11.98 -21.04
C GLU A 142 -1.43 -10.93 -20.02
N ILE A 143 -0.84 -11.37 -18.88
CA ILE A 143 -0.51 -10.48 -17.77
C ILE A 143 0.65 -10.98 -16.93
N LEU A 144 1.56 -10.08 -16.54
CA LEU A 144 2.52 -10.32 -15.46
C LEU A 144 1.84 -10.15 -14.12
N TYR A 145 1.81 -11.17 -13.28
CA TYR A 145 1.42 -11.01 -11.88
C TYR A 145 2.64 -10.59 -11.05
N PHE A 146 2.59 -9.39 -10.49
CA PHE A 146 3.59 -8.87 -9.57
C PHE A 146 3.01 -8.89 -8.15
N PRO A 147 3.28 -9.91 -7.32
CA PRO A 147 2.71 -10.05 -5.99
C PRO A 147 3.18 -8.96 -5.02
N GLY A 148 4.39 -8.43 -5.25
CA GLY A 148 5.08 -7.53 -4.31
C GLY A 148 5.90 -8.29 -3.28
N CYS A 149 6.62 -7.56 -2.41
CA CYS A 149 7.58 -8.17 -1.50
C CYS A 149 6.92 -9.02 -0.41
N TYR A 150 5.96 -8.45 0.31
CA TYR A 150 5.33 -9.13 1.43
C TYR A 150 4.58 -10.41 1.01
N PRO A 151 3.73 -10.42 -0.01
CA PRO A 151 3.10 -11.66 -0.48
C PRO A 151 4.08 -12.71 -1.02
N SER A 152 5.32 -12.31 -1.35
CA SER A 152 6.35 -13.26 -1.77
C SER A 152 7.04 -13.98 -0.62
N TYR A 153 7.15 -13.35 0.56
CA TYR A 153 7.98 -13.87 1.65
C TYR A 153 7.23 -14.10 2.96
N ASP A 154 6.31 -13.20 3.33
CA ASP A 154 5.59 -13.28 4.61
C ASP A 154 4.59 -14.45 4.63
N PRO A 155 4.60 -15.31 5.66
CA PRO A 155 3.74 -16.51 5.72
C PRO A 155 2.23 -16.19 5.68
N ARG A 156 1.79 -15.07 6.30
CA ARG A 156 0.38 -14.66 6.27
C ARG A 156 -0.01 -14.17 4.89
N LEU A 157 0.87 -13.37 4.26
CA LEU A 157 0.58 -12.73 2.98
C LEU A 157 0.84 -13.62 1.76
N LYS A 158 1.63 -14.69 1.89
CA LYS A 158 1.69 -15.76 0.88
C LYS A 158 0.31 -16.33 0.56
N LYS A 159 -0.62 -16.35 1.53
CA LYS A 159 -2.00 -16.77 1.28
C LYS A 159 -2.72 -15.84 0.29
N VAL A 160 -2.41 -14.54 0.30
CA VAL A 160 -2.97 -13.58 -0.68
C VAL A 160 -2.42 -13.86 -2.08
N ALA A 161 -1.12 -14.11 -2.21
CA ALA A 161 -0.52 -14.49 -3.48
C ALA A 161 -1.10 -15.81 -4.02
N ALA A 162 -1.24 -16.81 -3.16
CA ALA A 162 -1.84 -18.10 -3.48
C ALA A 162 -3.31 -17.96 -3.92
N ALA A 163 -4.11 -17.20 -3.18
CA ALA A 163 -5.50 -16.90 -3.52
C ALA A 163 -5.62 -16.24 -4.89
N THR A 164 -4.78 -15.22 -5.14
CA THR A 164 -4.71 -14.56 -6.44
C THR A 164 -4.39 -15.55 -7.56
N ALA A 165 -3.36 -16.37 -7.40
CA ALA A 165 -2.97 -17.37 -8.41
C ALA A 165 -4.10 -18.39 -8.70
N ASN A 166 -4.76 -18.87 -7.63
CA ASN A 166 -5.89 -19.80 -7.77
C ASN A 166 -7.06 -19.16 -8.54
N ILE A 167 -7.39 -17.91 -8.24
CA ILE A 167 -8.43 -17.15 -8.96
C ILE A 167 -8.07 -16.99 -10.44
N LEU A 168 -6.84 -16.60 -10.75
CA LEU A 168 -6.37 -16.43 -12.14
C LEU A 168 -6.42 -17.73 -12.91
N ASN A 169 -5.96 -18.84 -12.31
CA ASN A 169 -6.04 -20.17 -12.90
C ASN A 169 -7.50 -20.57 -13.18
N ARG A 170 -8.41 -20.34 -12.22
CA ARG A 170 -9.85 -20.64 -12.40
C ARG A 170 -10.51 -19.79 -13.47
N ALA A 171 -10.08 -18.55 -13.63
CA ALA A 171 -10.56 -17.64 -14.66
C ALA A 171 -9.93 -17.92 -16.05
N GLY A 172 -9.04 -18.90 -16.17
CA GLY A 172 -8.33 -19.23 -17.42
C GLY A 172 -7.45 -18.08 -17.92
N VAL A 173 -6.87 -17.30 -17.01
CA VAL A 173 -5.92 -16.22 -17.35
C VAL A 173 -4.55 -16.82 -17.65
N ASP A 174 -3.95 -16.44 -18.77
CA ASP A 174 -2.56 -16.80 -19.06
C ASP A 174 -1.61 -15.81 -18.41
N PHE A 175 -1.05 -16.18 -17.27
CA PHE A 175 -0.19 -15.30 -16.45
C PHE A 175 1.07 -15.99 -15.97
N GLY A 176 2.05 -15.19 -15.58
CA GLY A 176 3.29 -15.66 -14.96
C GLY A 176 3.88 -14.63 -14.01
N ILE A 177 4.95 -15.03 -13.32
CA ILE A 177 5.75 -14.15 -12.45
C ILE A 177 7.20 -14.06 -12.95
N LEU A 178 7.92 -13.02 -12.61
CA LEU A 178 9.36 -12.92 -12.91
C LEU A 178 10.23 -13.49 -11.78
N GLY A 179 9.66 -13.73 -10.58
CA GLY A 179 10.34 -14.34 -9.46
C GLY A 179 11.59 -13.57 -9.03
N GLU A 180 12.75 -14.20 -9.01
CA GLU A 180 14.01 -13.57 -8.58
C GLU A 180 14.47 -12.36 -9.41
N LYS A 181 13.90 -12.16 -10.60
CA LYS A 181 14.18 -10.99 -11.44
C LYS A 181 13.47 -9.74 -10.97
N GLU A 182 12.46 -9.85 -10.09
CA GLU A 182 11.72 -8.74 -9.52
C GLU A 182 12.45 -8.15 -8.30
N ASN A 183 12.34 -6.83 -8.13
CA ASN A 183 12.68 -6.14 -6.91
C ASN A 183 11.44 -5.55 -6.26
N CYS A 184 11.58 -5.02 -5.04
CA CYS A 184 10.60 -4.11 -4.47
C CYS A 184 10.28 -2.98 -5.46
N CYS A 185 9.01 -2.56 -5.52
CA CYS A 185 8.63 -1.42 -6.37
C CYS A 185 9.31 -0.11 -5.93
N GLY A 186 9.76 -0.04 -4.67
CA GLY A 186 10.50 1.10 -4.13
C GLY A 186 9.63 2.20 -3.52
N GLU A 187 8.29 2.05 -3.48
CA GLU A 187 7.40 3.10 -3.00
C GLU A 187 7.79 3.60 -1.61
N SER A 188 7.80 2.71 -0.62
CA SER A 188 7.97 3.11 0.78
C SER A 188 9.37 3.60 1.09
N ILE A 189 10.41 3.11 0.40
CA ILE A 189 11.77 3.62 0.55
C ILE A 189 11.92 5.02 -0.08
N ARG A 190 11.23 5.28 -1.20
CA ARG A 190 11.14 6.63 -1.79
C ARG A 190 10.48 7.60 -0.82
N LYS A 191 9.36 7.20 -0.20
CA LYS A 191 8.65 8.01 0.81
C LYS A 191 9.43 8.15 2.12
N ALA A 192 10.35 7.24 2.40
CA ALA A 192 11.32 7.36 3.48
C ALA A 192 12.53 8.25 3.12
N GLY A 193 12.62 8.76 1.88
CA GLY A 193 13.61 9.73 1.45
C GLY A 193 14.81 9.16 0.69
N ASP A 194 14.99 7.85 0.61
CA ASP A 194 16.09 7.24 -0.14
C ASP A 194 15.77 7.19 -1.64
N GLU A 195 15.90 8.34 -2.28
CA GLU A 195 15.59 8.54 -3.70
C GLU A 195 16.55 7.77 -4.61
N GLU A 196 17.83 7.65 -4.23
CA GLU A 196 18.82 6.98 -5.07
C GLU A 196 18.60 5.45 -5.09
N LEU A 197 18.26 4.86 -3.94
CA LEU A 197 17.90 3.46 -3.89
C LEU A 197 16.60 3.19 -4.68
N PHE A 198 15.59 4.07 -4.53
CA PHE A 198 14.36 3.98 -5.33
C PHE A 198 14.67 3.98 -6.83
N LYS A 199 15.45 4.94 -7.32
CA LYS A 199 15.83 5.04 -8.75
C LYS A 199 16.52 3.78 -9.25
N ARG A 200 17.38 3.18 -8.43
CA ARG A 200 18.06 1.93 -8.77
C ARG A 200 17.05 0.78 -8.91
N LEU A 201 16.22 0.55 -7.88
CA LEU A 201 15.20 -0.51 -7.89
C LEU A 201 14.22 -0.34 -9.06
N ALA A 202 13.78 0.88 -9.33
CA ALA A 202 12.89 1.19 -10.44
C ALA A 202 13.52 0.85 -11.79
N LYS A 203 14.76 1.27 -12.03
CA LYS A 203 15.48 0.97 -13.29
C LYS A 203 15.68 -0.54 -13.49
N GLU A 204 16.01 -1.28 -12.43
CA GLU A 204 16.19 -2.72 -12.48
C GLU A 204 14.87 -3.43 -12.82
N ASN A 205 13.74 -3.06 -12.16
CA ASN A 205 12.43 -3.59 -12.49
C ASN A 205 11.98 -3.25 -13.92
N ILE A 206 12.14 -1.99 -14.33
CA ILE A 206 11.80 -1.54 -15.68
C ILE A 206 12.58 -2.33 -16.73
N LYS A 207 13.89 -2.53 -16.49
CA LYS A 207 14.71 -3.36 -17.37
C LYS A 207 14.19 -4.80 -17.42
N ALA A 208 13.89 -5.40 -16.27
CA ALA A 208 13.34 -6.76 -16.21
C ALA A 208 11.99 -6.89 -16.95
N PHE A 209 11.12 -5.88 -16.83
CA PHE A 209 9.84 -5.88 -17.54
C PHE A 209 10.02 -5.75 -19.06
N ILE A 210 10.89 -4.85 -19.52
CA ILE A 210 11.17 -4.66 -20.95
C ILE A 210 11.83 -5.90 -21.54
N ASP A 211 12.88 -6.43 -20.89
CA ASP A 211 13.62 -7.61 -21.37
C ASP A 211 12.75 -8.87 -21.49
N ASN A 212 11.66 -8.96 -20.75
CA ASN A 212 10.72 -10.07 -20.80
C ASN A 212 9.43 -9.76 -21.59
N GLY A 213 9.34 -8.60 -22.27
CA GLY A 213 8.20 -8.25 -23.12
C GLY A 213 6.90 -7.96 -22.36
N VAL A 214 6.98 -7.51 -21.10
CA VAL A 214 5.82 -7.22 -20.27
C VAL A 214 5.07 -6.02 -20.82
N LYS A 215 3.75 -6.15 -20.99
CA LYS A 215 2.85 -5.06 -21.41
C LYS A 215 1.85 -4.69 -20.34
N LYS A 216 1.27 -5.69 -19.65
CA LYS A 216 0.27 -5.51 -18.61
C LYS A 216 0.75 -6.14 -17.31
N ILE A 217 0.57 -5.42 -16.20
CA ILE A 217 1.02 -5.82 -14.86
C ILE A 217 -0.18 -5.84 -13.90
N LEU A 218 -0.45 -6.99 -13.30
CA LEU A 218 -1.40 -7.15 -12.21
C LEU A 218 -0.68 -7.05 -10.88
N VAL A 219 -1.19 -6.26 -9.96
CA VAL A 219 -0.62 -6.08 -8.63
C VAL A 219 -1.65 -6.32 -7.53
N SER A 220 -1.21 -6.94 -6.42
CA SER A 220 -2.01 -7.09 -5.20
C SER A 220 -1.86 -5.90 -4.24
N SER A 221 -0.83 -5.07 -4.42
CA SER A 221 -0.54 -3.96 -3.52
C SER A 221 -0.86 -2.61 -4.14
N PRO A 222 -1.69 -1.77 -3.48
CA PRO A 222 -1.93 -0.39 -3.91
C PRO A 222 -0.66 0.47 -3.98
N HIS A 223 0.35 0.16 -3.16
CA HIS A 223 1.65 0.83 -3.19
C HIS A 223 2.38 0.52 -4.50
N CYS A 224 2.40 -0.76 -4.93
CA CYS A 224 2.98 -1.14 -6.23
C CYS A 224 2.18 -0.53 -7.38
N TYR A 225 0.83 -0.54 -7.30
CA TYR A 225 -0.04 0.10 -8.28
C TYR A 225 0.32 1.57 -8.46
N HIS A 226 0.36 2.32 -7.35
CA HIS A 226 0.69 3.73 -7.36
C HIS A 226 2.06 4.01 -8.00
N THR A 227 3.06 3.24 -7.59
CA THR A 227 4.44 3.44 -8.06
C THR A 227 4.57 3.15 -9.55
N PHE A 228 4.04 2.03 -10.03
CA PHE A 228 4.14 1.66 -11.44
C PHE A 228 3.32 2.60 -12.34
N THR A 229 2.18 3.10 -11.86
CA THR A 229 1.30 4.00 -12.62
C THR A 229 1.78 5.45 -12.60
N ASN A 230 2.22 5.96 -11.43
CA ASN A 230 2.43 7.39 -11.25
C ASN A 230 3.91 7.79 -11.14
N GLU A 231 4.81 6.88 -10.75
CA GLU A 231 6.21 7.22 -10.49
C GLU A 231 7.17 6.63 -11.54
N TYR A 232 6.95 5.40 -12.04
CA TYR A 232 7.78 4.81 -13.09
C TYR A 232 7.75 5.58 -14.43
N PRO A 233 6.68 6.29 -14.81
CA PRO A 233 6.70 7.16 -15.99
C PRO A 233 7.79 8.23 -15.98
N GLU A 234 8.31 8.64 -14.82
CA GLU A 234 9.47 9.53 -14.70
C GLU A 234 10.71 8.96 -15.42
N PHE A 235 10.81 7.62 -15.53
CA PHE A 235 11.87 6.89 -16.23
C PHE A 235 11.51 6.53 -17.68
N ARG A 236 10.47 7.14 -18.25
CA ARG A 236 9.94 6.86 -19.60
C ARG A 236 9.45 5.40 -19.78
N ALA A 237 9.00 4.81 -18.71
CA ALA A 237 8.45 3.45 -18.67
C ALA A 237 6.94 3.50 -18.42
N ASN A 238 6.16 3.16 -19.44
CA ASN A 238 4.70 3.13 -19.37
C ASN A 238 4.22 1.69 -19.57
N PHE A 239 3.62 1.12 -18.53
CA PHE A 239 2.99 -0.19 -18.57
C PHE A 239 1.49 -0.02 -18.29
N GLU A 240 0.67 -0.90 -18.83
CA GLU A 240 -0.70 -1.04 -18.35
C GLU A 240 -0.66 -1.71 -16.98
N VAL A 241 -1.11 -1.01 -15.95
CA VAL A 241 -1.11 -1.53 -14.58
C VAL A 241 -2.54 -1.63 -14.08
N ILE A 242 -2.90 -2.77 -13.51
CA ILE A 242 -4.22 -2.98 -12.94
C ILE A 242 -4.08 -3.54 -11.52
N HIS A 243 -4.90 -3.02 -10.59
CA HIS A 243 -4.97 -3.57 -9.25
C HIS A 243 -5.91 -4.78 -9.21
N MET A 244 -5.61 -5.76 -8.36
CA MET A 244 -6.37 -7.01 -8.29
C MET A 244 -7.87 -6.78 -8.08
N SER A 245 -8.29 -5.78 -7.29
CA SER A 245 -9.71 -5.48 -7.09
C SER A 245 -10.44 -5.03 -8.37
N GLN A 246 -9.76 -4.33 -9.27
CA GLN A 246 -10.30 -3.93 -10.57
C GLN A 246 -10.36 -5.15 -11.50
N TYR A 247 -9.29 -5.95 -11.53
CA TYR A 247 -9.22 -7.12 -12.39
C TYR A 247 -10.25 -8.18 -12.00
N LEU A 248 -10.52 -8.36 -10.70
CA LEU A 248 -11.62 -9.21 -10.23
C LEU A 248 -12.96 -8.79 -10.83
N LEU A 249 -13.25 -7.50 -10.80
CA LEU A 249 -14.50 -6.98 -11.36
C LEU A 249 -14.58 -7.23 -12.88
N GLU A 250 -13.46 -7.03 -13.62
CA GLU A 250 -13.38 -7.36 -15.04
C GLU A 250 -13.67 -8.84 -15.31
N LEU A 251 -13.03 -9.76 -14.55
CA LEU A 251 -13.21 -11.19 -14.71
C LEU A 251 -14.64 -11.66 -14.43
N ILE A 252 -15.27 -11.12 -13.39
CA ILE A 252 -16.65 -11.44 -13.03
C ILE A 252 -17.60 -10.91 -14.11
N ASN A 253 -17.46 -9.65 -14.52
CA ASN A 253 -18.32 -9.04 -15.54
C ASN A 253 -18.17 -9.71 -16.92
N ALA A 254 -16.98 -10.21 -17.23
CA ALA A 254 -16.73 -10.99 -18.44
C ALA A 254 -17.23 -12.45 -18.37
N GLY A 255 -17.77 -12.89 -17.21
CA GLY A 255 -18.21 -14.26 -16.98
C GLY A 255 -17.09 -15.28 -16.91
N ARG A 256 -15.82 -14.83 -16.82
CA ARG A 256 -14.64 -15.69 -16.65
C ARG A 256 -14.51 -16.22 -15.21
N LEU A 257 -15.15 -15.55 -14.25
CA LEU A 257 -15.16 -15.92 -12.85
C LEU A 257 -16.59 -15.96 -12.33
N LYS A 258 -17.03 -17.11 -11.83
CA LYS A 258 -18.39 -17.30 -11.29
C LYS A 258 -18.33 -17.51 -9.79
N LEU A 259 -19.04 -16.70 -9.04
CA LEU A 259 -19.16 -16.79 -7.59
C LEU A 259 -20.46 -17.55 -7.28
N THR A 260 -20.37 -18.78 -6.83
CA THR A 260 -21.52 -19.67 -6.61
C THR A 260 -21.65 -20.16 -5.18
N ASN A 261 -20.57 -20.09 -4.40
CA ASN A 261 -20.61 -20.48 -3.00
C ASN A 261 -21.07 -19.30 -2.14
N GLU A 262 -21.97 -19.59 -1.20
CA GLU A 262 -22.43 -18.60 -0.24
C GLU A 262 -21.35 -18.28 0.79
N TYR A 263 -21.18 -16.99 1.09
CA TYR A 263 -20.34 -16.48 2.17
C TYR A 263 -21.21 -15.72 3.18
N LYS A 264 -21.84 -16.45 4.11
CA LYS A 264 -22.84 -15.90 5.05
C LYS A 264 -22.18 -15.23 6.25
N LYS A 265 -21.50 -14.12 6.02
CA LYS A 265 -20.90 -13.28 7.07
C LYS A 265 -21.20 -11.80 6.82
N LYS A 266 -21.25 -11.06 7.93
CA LYS A 266 -21.24 -9.59 7.90
C LYS A 266 -19.82 -9.11 7.78
N ILE A 267 -19.53 -8.39 6.73
CA ILE A 267 -18.20 -7.82 6.48
C ILE A 267 -18.25 -6.31 6.42
N THR A 268 -17.11 -5.68 6.69
CA THR A 268 -16.88 -4.28 6.35
C THR A 268 -15.61 -4.13 5.54
N TYR A 269 -15.54 -3.11 4.70
CA TYR A 269 -14.38 -2.87 3.84
C TYR A 269 -13.55 -1.69 4.35
N HIS A 270 -12.24 -1.91 4.49
CA HIS A 270 -11.28 -0.86 4.74
C HIS A 270 -10.69 -0.37 3.42
N ASP A 271 -10.89 0.91 3.11
CA ASP A 271 -10.31 1.55 1.94
C ASP A 271 -8.81 1.82 2.17
N PRO A 272 -7.90 1.14 1.48
CA PRO A 272 -6.48 1.45 1.55
C PRO A 272 -6.21 2.84 0.98
N CYS A 273 -5.47 3.67 1.71
CA CYS A 273 -5.22 5.05 1.30
C CYS A 273 -4.57 5.17 -0.09
N TYR A 274 -3.65 4.26 -0.42
CA TYR A 274 -3.00 4.25 -1.74
C TYR A 274 -3.90 3.72 -2.86
N LEU A 275 -4.95 2.95 -2.56
CA LEU A 275 -5.95 2.57 -3.55
C LEU A 275 -6.98 3.68 -3.76
N GLY A 276 -7.57 4.16 -2.68
CA GLY A 276 -8.60 5.20 -2.69
C GLY A 276 -8.04 6.61 -2.89
N ARG A 277 -7.52 7.22 -1.81
CA ARG A 277 -7.11 8.65 -1.82
C ARG A 277 -6.07 9.00 -2.86
N HIS A 278 -5.11 8.13 -3.12
CA HIS A 278 -4.05 8.38 -4.11
C HIS A 278 -4.44 8.03 -5.54
N ASN A 279 -5.38 7.10 -5.75
CA ASN A 279 -5.68 6.58 -7.10
C ASN A 279 -7.18 6.54 -7.45
N GLY A 280 -8.06 6.96 -6.56
CA GLY A 280 -9.51 7.11 -6.83
C GLY A 280 -10.29 5.80 -6.95
N ILE A 281 -9.69 4.65 -6.59
CA ILE A 281 -10.31 3.33 -6.70
C ILE A 281 -11.07 3.01 -5.40
N TYR A 282 -12.38 3.21 -5.40
CA TYR A 282 -13.27 3.01 -4.26
C TYR A 282 -14.43 2.05 -4.55
N ASP A 283 -14.94 2.06 -5.78
CA ASP A 283 -16.15 1.35 -6.15
C ASP A 283 -15.89 -0.10 -6.52
N GLU A 284 -14.83 -0.38 -7.25
CA GLU A 284 -14.53 -1.71 -7.77
C GLU A 284 -14.42 -2.78 -6.66
N PRO A 285 -13.74 -2.55 -5.51
CA PRO A 285 -13.74 -3.53 -4.43
C PRO A 285 -15.14 -3.82 -3.88
N ARG A 286 -15.98 -2.78 -3.78
CA ARG A 286 -17.36 -2.91 -3.29
C ARG A 286 -18.24 -3.66 -4.27
N GLU A 287 -18.14 -3.35 -5.55
CA GLU A 287 -18.90 -4.03 -6.60
C GLU A 287 -18.51 -5.52 -6.69
N VAL A 288 -17.24 -5.86 -6.46
CA VAL A 288 -16.80 -7.26 -6.35
C VAL A 288 -17.45 -7.94 -5.15
N LEU A 289 -17.38 -7.34 -3.96
CA LEU A 289 -17.91 -7.93 -2.73
C LEU A 289 -19.44 -8.10 -2.76
N LYS A 290 -20.17 -7.19 -3.37
CA LYS A 290 -21.63 -7.28 -3.55
C LYS A 290 -22.07 -8.46 -4.44
N GLN A 291 -21.19 -8.98 -5.28
CA GLN A 291 -21.50 -10.12 -6.13
C GLN A 291 -21.31 -11.47 -5.42
N VAL A 292 -20.74 -11.47 -4.20
CA VAL A 292 -20.57 -12.69 -3.41
C VAL A 292 -21.92 -13.11 -2.78
N PRO A 293 -22.43 -14.32 -3.11
CA PRO A 293 -23.71 -14.76 -2.59
C PRO A 293 -23.72 -14.84 -1.04
N GLY A 294 -24.76 -14.32 -0.41
CA GLY A 294 -24.97 -14.37 1.05
C GLY A 294 -24.11 -13.42 1.87
N LEU A 295 -23.20 -12.67 1.25
CA LEU A 295 -22.37 -11.70 1.94
C LEU A 295 -23.17 -10.44 2.27
N GLU A 296 -23.05 -9.94 3.50
CA GLU A 296 -23.64 -8.68 3.96
C GLU A 296 -22.51 -7.64 4.12
N LEU A 297 -22.44 -6.65 3.21
CA LEU A 297 -21.47 -5.55 3.29
C LEU A 297 -22.04 -4.40 4.10
N ILE A 298 -21.40 -4.05 5.21
CA ILE A 298 -21.75 -2.93 6.07
C ILE A 298 -20.64 -1.90 6.03
N GLU A 299 -20.96 -0.64 5.72
CA GLU A 299 -19.97 0.43 5.71
C GLU A 299 -19.70 0.97 7.13
N MET A 300 -18.45 1.29 7.38
CA MET A 300 -18.08 2.09 8.54
C MET A 300 -18.39 3.57 8.26
N GLU A 301 -18.63 4.38 9.29
CA GLU A 301 -18.89 5.82 9.15
C GLU A 301 -17.77 6.52 8.37
N GLU A 302 -16.52 6.20 8.69
CA GLU A 302 -15.35 6.69 7.97
C GLU A 302 -14.97 5.71 6.86
N ALA A 303 -15.57 5.88 5.70
CA ALA A 303 -15.34 5.07 4.50
C ALA A 303 -14.83 5.93 3.35
N ARG A 304 -14.34 5.31 2.29
CA ARG A 304 -13.87 5.94 1.07
C ARG A 304 -12.75 6.97 1.35
N GLU A 305 -12.93 8.22 0.90
CA GLU A 305 -11.98 9.32 1.10
C GLU A 305 -11.71 9.61 2.59
N ASP A 306 -12.70 9.43 3.46
CA ASP A 306 -12.60 9.68 4.90
C ASP A 306 -12.06 8.48 5.68
N SER A 307 -11.76 7.36 5.03
CA SER A 307 -11.27 6.15 5.68
C SER A 307 -10.04 6.41 6.55
N LEU A 308 -10.10 5.99 7.82
CA LEU A 308 -8.95 6.07 8.73
C LEU A 308 -7.79 5.20 8.19
N CYS A 309 -6.59 5.77 8.11
CA CYS A 309 -5.39 5.05 7.65
C CYS A 309 -5.04 3.87 8.57
N CYS A 310 -4.53 2.77 8.01
CA CYS A 310 -4.03 1.63 8.79
C CYS A 310 -2.72 1.91 9.54
N GLY A 311 -1.96 2.94 9.14
CA GLY A 311 -0.70 3.33 9.79
C GLY A 311 0.58 2.85 9.10
N GLY A 312 0.52 2.04 8.02
CA GLY A 312 1.71 1.37 7.46
C GLY A 312 2.49 2.13 6.39
N GLY A 313 1.93 3.19 5.79
CA GLY A 313 2.58 3.93 4.71
C GLY A 313 3.79 4.76 5.14
N GLY A 314 4.52 5.32 4.16
CA GLY A 314 5.66 6.21 4.40
C GLY A 314 6.82 5.58 5.17
N GLY A 315 7.03 4.27 5.04
CA GLY A 315 8.05 3.52 5.78
C GLY A 315 7.66 3.14 7.21
N ARG A 316 6.44 3.53 7.68
CA ARG A 316 5.99 3.23 9.04
C ARG A 316 5.76 1.74 9.30
N ILE A 317 5.50 0.95 8.25
CA ILE A 317 5.40 -0.52 8.35
C ILE A 317 6.67 -1.16 8.92
N TRP A 318 7.80 -0.49 8.84
CA TRP A 318 9.11 -0.95 9.33
C TRP A 318 9.46 -0.42 10.72
N MET A 319 8.64 0.50 11.26
CA MET A 319 8.89 1.18 12.52
C MET A 319 7.84 0.80 13.53
N GLU A 320 8.26 0.53 14.75
CA GLU A 320 7.33 0.28 15.84
C GLU A 320 6.42 1.46 16.13
N THR A 321 5.17 1.16 16.44
CA THR A 321 4.19 2.10 16.96
C THR A 321 3.71 1.58 18.32
N PRO A 322 3.83 2.38 19.39
CA PRO A 322 3.42 1.96 20.72
C PRO A 322 1.96 1.51 20.77
N LYS A 323 1.66 0.54 21.63
CA LYS A 323 0.27 0.15 21.93
C LYS A 323 -0.52 1.38 22.41
N GLY A 324 -1.71 1.59 21.85
CA GLY A 324 -2.52 2.78 22.12
C GLY A 324 -2.27 3.96 21.17
N GLU A 325 -1.21 3.94 20.34
CA GLU A 325 -0.98 4.92 19.27
C GLU A 325 -1.22 4.32 17.86
N ARG A 326 -1.67 3.08 17.75
CA ARG A 326 -1.90 2.38 16.49
C ARG A 326 -3.25 2.77 15.88
N PHE A 327 -3.24 3.27 14.65
CA PHE A 327 -4.48 3.60 13.92
C PHE A 327 -5.28 2.34 13.58
N SER A 328 -4.58 1.22 13.38
CA SER A 328 -5.18 -0.09 13.15
C SER A 328 -6.03 -0.56 14.34
N ASP A 329 -5.65 -0.25 15.58
CA ASP A 329 -6.49 -0.54 16.77
C ASP A 329 -7.83 0.20 16.68
N LEU A 330 -7.80 1.51 16.37
CA LEU A 330 -9.00 2.33 16.19
C LEU A 330 -9.87 1.82 15.04
N ARG A 331 -9.24 1.40 13.94
CA ARG A 331 -9.95 0.91 12.76
C ARG A 331 -10.64 -0.43 13.02
N LEU A 332 -10.00 -1.35 13.76
CA LEU A 332 -10.64 -2.60 14.21
C LEU A 332 -11.82 -2.32 15.15
N GLN A 333 -11.71 -1.33 16.04
CA GLN A 333 -12.82 -0.90 16.90
C GLN A 333 -14.00 -0.36 16.08
N GLN A 334 -13.74 0.44 15.03
CA GLN A 334 -14.80 0.91 14.11
C GLN A 334 -15.48 -0.26 13.39
N ALA A 335 -14.71 -1.24 12.90
CA ALA A 335 -15.25 -2.42 12.24
C ALA A 335 -16.12 -3.26 13.18
N ARG A 336 -15.69 -3.46 14.42
CA ARG A 336 -16.49 -4.11 15.47
C ARG A 336 -17.74 -3.31 15.81
N GLY A 337 -17.62 -1.98 15.85
CA GLY A 337 -18.74 -1.07 16.17
C GLY A 337 -19.92 -1.16 15.21
N VAL A 338 -19.68 -1.53 13.95
CA VAL A 338 -20.75 -1.78 12.96
C VAL A 338 -21.22 -3.24 12.95
N GLY A 339 -20.69 -4.08 13.85
CA GLY A 339 -21.08 -5.49 13.96
C GLY A 339 -20.51 -6.38 12.86
N ALA A 340 -19.41 -5.98 12.22
CA ALA A 340 -18.73 -6.81 11.23
C ALA A 340 -17.99 -7.98 11.88
N GLU A 341 -18.10 -9.16 11.29
CA GLU A 341 -17.36 -10.37 11.63
C GLU A 341 -16.00 -10.42 10.94
N VAL A 342 -15.88 -9.75 9.77
CA VAL A 342 -14.66 -9.71 8.96
C VAL A 342 -14.38 -8.29 8.51
N LEU A 343 -13.15 -7.83 8.73
CA LEU A 343 -12.59 -6.64 8.09
C LEU A 343 -11.87 -7.05 6.81
N VAL A 344 -12.43 -6.67 5.67
CA VAL A 344 -11.87 -6.94 4.35
C VAL A 344 -11.05 -5.74 3.87
N THR A 345 -9.93 -5.99 3.26
CA THR A 345 -9.11 -4.95 2.60
C THR A 345 -8.48 -5.51 1.32
N ALA A 346 -7.84 -4.66 0.54
CA ALA A 346 -7.13 -5.03 -0.69
C ALA A 346 -5.70 -4.44 -0.67
N CYS A 347 -5.01 -4.62 0.45
CA CYS A 347 -3.65 -4.09 0.63
C CYS A 347 -2.86 -4.94 1.64
N PRO A 348 -1.70 -5.51 1.24
CA PRO A 348 -0.85 -6.29 2.13
C PRO A 348 -0.39 -5.55 3.39
N TYR A 349 -0.08 -4.25 3.29
CA TYR A 349 0.31 -3.45 4.46
C TYR A 349 -0.84 -3.28 5.46
N CYS A 350 -2.05 -3.06 4.96
CA CYS A 350 -3.22 -2.95 5.82
C CYS A 350 -3.47 -4.27 6.56
N ILE A 351 -3.36 -5.41 5.88
CA ILE A 351 -3.51 -6.73 6.50
C ILE A 351 -2.51 -6.91 7.63
N MET A 352 -1.23 -6.63 7.39
CA MET A 352 -0.18 -6.77 8.42
C MET A 352 -0.49 -5.94 9.66
N ASN A 353 -0.84 -4.66 9.49
CA ASN A 353 -1.15 -3.78 10.61
C ASN A 353 -2.40 -4.22 11.37
N PHE A 354 -3.43 -4.70 10.67
CA PHE A 354 -4.65 -5.18 11.32
C PHE A 354 -4.43 -6.52 12.03
N GLU A 355 -3.66 -7.44 11.45
CA GLU A 355 -3.31 -8.70 12.11
C GLU A 355 -2.47 -8.45 13.37
N ASP A 356 -1.48 -7.55 13.31
CA ASP A 356 -0.68 -7.19 14.48
C ASP A 356 -1.55 -6.55 15.59
N SER A 357 -2.44 -5.63 15.22
CA SER A 357 -3.41 -5.06 16.16
C SER A 357 -4.37 -6.10 16.71
N ARG A 358 -4.91 -6.98 15.87
CA ARG A 358 -5.83 -8.05 16.27
C ARG A 358 -5.19 -8.95 17.35
N LEU A 359 -3.93 -9.34 17.16
CA LEU A 359 -3.21 -10.16 18.13
C LEU A 359 -2.94 -9.43 19.47
N SER A 360 -2.96 -8.11 19.48
CA SER A 360 -2.72 -7.30 20.68
C SER A 360 -4.00 -6.93 21.44
N LEU A 361 -5.19 -7.17 20.88
CA LEU A 361 -6.47 -6.93 21.52
C LEU A 361 -6.86 -8.10 22.42
N GLU A 362 -7.56 -7.80 23.55
CA GLU A 362 -7.99 -8.82 24.51
C GLU A 362 -8.97 -9.84 23.90
N ASP A 363 -9.80 -9.40 22.92
CA ASP A 363 -10.76 -10.24 22.17
C ASP A 363 -10.28 -10.47 20.73
N SER A 364 -9.07 -11.01 20.56
CA SER A 364 -8.45 -11.19 19.22
C SER A 364 -9.25 -12.05 18.25
N GLU A 365 -10.14 -12.91 18.75
CA GLU A 365 -11.01 -13.78 17.93
C GLU A 365 -12.28 -13.07 17.42
N ALA A 366 -12.60 -11.87 17.93
CA ALA A 366 -13.89 -11.22 17.66
C ALA A 366 -14.02 -10.66 16.22
N ILE A 367 -12.95 -10.56 15.45
CA ILE A 367 -12.98 -10.10 14.06
C ILE A 367 -11.86 -10.75 13.24
N GLU A 368 -12.21 -11.27 12.07
CA GLU A 368 -11.23 -11.78 11.10
C GLU A 368 -10.72 -10.64 10.23
N VAL A 369 -9.47 -10.76 9.74
CA VAL A 369 -8.89 -9.85 8.73
C VAL A 369 -8.60 -10.63 7.47
N LYS A 370 -9.18 -10.23 6.34
CA LYS A 370 -9.02 -10.93 5.06
C LYS A 370 -8.70 -9.96 3.92
N ASP A 371 -7.89 -10.46 2.98
CA ASP A 371 -7.79 -9.84 1.67
C ASP A 371 -9.06 -10.12 0.86
N ILE A 372 -9.43 -9.20 -0.04
CA ILE A 372 -10.56 -9.39 -0.95
C ILE A 372 -10.41 -10.69 -1.76
N THR A 373 -9.18 -11.08 -2.13
CA THR A 373 -8.90 -12.31 -2.87
C THR A 373 -9.21 -13.56 -2.07
N GLU A 374 -9.02 -13.54 -0.75
CA GLU A 374 -9.36 -14.67 0.12
C GLU A 374 -10.89 -14.87 0.17
N ILE A 375 -11.67 -13.78 0.20
CA ILE A 375 -13.15 -13.84 0.14
C ILE A 375 -13.61 -14.41 -1.21
N ILE A 376 -13.04 -13.91 -2.30
CA ILE A 376 -13.41 -14.36 -3.64
C ILE A 376 -13.03 -15.83 -3.87
N GLN A 377 -11.87 -16.27 -3.39
CA GLN A 377 -11.45 -17.67 -3.48
C GLN A 377 -12.45 -18.60 -2.77
N GLU A 378 -12.99 -18.23 -1.62
CA GLU A 378 -14.00 -19.00 -0.90
C GLU A 378 -15.36 -19.01 -1.64
N ALA A 379 -15.67 -17.92 -2.35
CA ALA A 379 -16.91 -17.78 -3.10
C ALA A 379 -16.90 -18.46 -4.47
N ILE A 380 -15.73 -18.83 -5.00
CA ILE A 380 -15.62 -19.57 -6.25
C ILE A 380 -16.10 -21.01 -6.03
N GLY A 381 -17.14 -21.42 -6.75
CA GLY A 381 -17.65 -22.79 -6.70
C GLY A 381 -16.71 -23.80 -7.37
N GLU A 382 -16.82 -25.06 -6.97
CA GLU A 382 -16.22 -26.16 -7.73
C GLU A 382 -16.92 -26.27 -9.09
N GLU A 383 -16.17 -26.41 -10.17
CA GLU A 383 -16.75 -26.85 -11.44
C GLU A 383 -17.34 -28.22 -11.24
N LYS A 384 -18.67 -28.34 -11.28
CA LYS A 384 -19.24 -29.64 -11.52
C LYS A 384 -18.78 -30.08 -12.91
N PRO A 385 -18.15 -31.26 -13.08
CA PRO A 385 -17.84 -31.77 -14.38
C PRO A 385 -19.12 -31.76 -15.19
N ASP A 386 -19.07 -31.17 -16.38
CA ASP A 386 -20.19 -31.18 -17.34
C ASP A 386 -20.69 -32.62 -17.50
N LYS A 387 -21.89 -32.92 -17.02
CA LYS A 387 -22.54 -34.20 -17.14
C LYS A 387 -23.21 -34.38 -18.52
N ASP A 388 -23.00 -33.42 -19.43
CA ASP A 388 -23.58 -33.45 -20.78
C ASP A 388 -22.53 -33.80 -21.85
N GLY A 389 -21.94 -34.96 -21.70
CA GLY A 389 -20.99 -35.59 -22.64
C GLY A 389 -21.25 -37.10 -22.72
N ALA A 390 -22.50 -37.50 -23.02
CA ALA A 390 -22.83 -38.86 -23.39
C ALA A 390 -23.75 -38.86 -24.62
#